data_3d4c6bb16369a3a2fa790f13b77f254f
#
_entry.id   3d4c6bb16369a3a2fa790f13b77f254f
#
_cell.length_a   1.000
_cell.length_b   1.000
_cell.length_c   1.000
_cell.angle_alpha   90.00
_cell.angle_beta   90.00
_cell.angle_gamma   90.00
#
_symmetry.space_group_name_H-M   'P 1'
#
loop_
_entity.id
_entity.type
_entity.pdbx_description
1 polymer ?
#
loop_
_entity_poly.entity_id
_entity_poly.type
_entity_poly.pdbx_seq_one_letter_code
_entity_poly.pdbx_strand_id
1 'polypeptide(L)' 'MKITKIEKKKRLYLLEIDEKDELYVTEDTIVHFMLSKNMEIDETTLK' A
#
# COMPACT_ATOMS: atom_id res chain seq x y z
N MET A 1 9.30 1.93 -6.08
CA MET A 1 8.33 2.61 -5.21
C MET A 1 8.38 2.00 -3.81
N LYS A 2 8.25 2.83 -2.83
CA LYS A 2 8.35 2.38 -1.46
C LYS A 2 7.12 2.83 -0.67
N ILE A 3 6.55 1.92 0.09
CA ILE A 3 5.44 2.25 0.97
C ILE A 3 6.01 2.96 2.20
N THR A 4 5.67 4.23 2.36
CA THR A 4 6.18 5.02 3.48
C THR A 4 5.20 5.06 4.65
N LYS A 5 3.92 4.77 4.38
CA LYS A 5 2.91 4.76 5.42
C LYS A 5 1.74 3.87 5.01
N ILE A 6 1.14 3.22 5.98
CA ILE A 6 -0.10 2.48 5.80
C ILE A 6 -1.07 2.93 6.87
N GLU A 7 -2.26 3.35 6.46
CA GLU A 7 -3.30 3.79 7.38
C GLU A 7 -4.60 3.06 7.10
N LYS A 8 -5.20 2.50 8.13
CA LYS A 8 -6.47 1.82 7.98
C LYS A 8 -7.62 2.83 7.94
N LYS A 9 -8.41 2.75 6.90
CA LYS A 9 -9.67 3.48 6.77
C LYS A 9 -10.83 2.51 7.02
N LYS A 10 -12.05 2.97 6.87
CA LYS A 10 -13.21 2.13 7.20
C LYS A 10 -13.20 0.75 6.54
N ARG A 11 -13.04 0.71 5.24
CA ARG A 11 -13.03 -0.54 4.48
C ARG A 11 -11.79 -0.68 3.61
N LEU A 12 -10.97 0.36 3.58
CA LEU A 12 -9.82 0.41 2.72
C LEU A 12 -8.58 0.74 3.54
N TYR A 13 -7.45 0.49 2.94
CA TYR A 13 -6.19 0.93 3.50
C TYR A 13 -5.61 1.99 2.59
N LEU A 14 -5.11 3.05 3.19
CA LEU A 14 -4.42 4.10 2.46
C LEU A 14 -2.93 3.84 2.53
N LEU A 15 -2.33 3.68 1.37
CA LEU A 15 -0.89 3.51 1.26
C LEU A 15 -0.28 4.81 0.77
N GLU A 16 0.72 5.29 1.47
CA GLU A 16 1.49 6.43 1.02
C GLU A 16 2.76 5.92 0.35
N ILE A 17 2.94 6.30 -0.89
CA ILE A 17 4.05 5.83 -1.72
C ILE A 17 5.04 6.96 -1.93
N ASP A 18 6.29 6.71 -1.54
CA ASP A 18 7.39 7.69 -1.70
C ASP A 18 7.09 9.06 -1.10
N GLU A 19 6.22 9.10 -0.12
CA GLU A 19 5.81 10.35 0.53
C GLU A 19 5.13 11.36 -0.41
N LYS A 20 4.71 10.91 -1.57
CA LYS A 20 4.08 11.78 -2.58
C LYS A 20 2.72 11.27 -3.01
N ASP A 21 2.62 10.00 -3.30
CA ASP A 21 1.42 9.41 -3.86
C ASP A 21 0.64 8.68 -2.79
N GLU A 22 -0.69 8.68 -2.96
CA GLU A 22 -1.58 7.96 -2.08
C GLU A 22 -2.37 6.96 -2.90
N LEU A 23 -2.53 5.76 -2.37
CA LEU A 23 -3.23 4.70 -3.05
C LEU A 23 -4.16 3.99 -2.07
N TYR A 24 -5.43 3.84 -2.45
CA TYR A 24 -6.39 3.09 -1.65
C TYR A 24 -6.41 1.64 -2.12
N VAL A 25 -6.30 0.74 -1.18
CA VAL A 25 -6.36 -0.70 -1.46
C VAL A 25 -7.25 -1.39 -0.45
N THR A 26 -7.72 -2.57 -0.78
CA THR A 26 -8.52 -3.35 0.15
C THR A 26 -7.63 -4.17 1.07
N GLU A 27 -8.22 -4.66 2.15
CA GLU A 27 -7.51 -5.55 3.06
C GLU A 27 -7.00 -6.79 2.33
N ASP A 28 -7.80 -7.33 1.42
CA ASP A 28 -7.40 -8.49 0.63
C ASP A 28 -6.12 -8.22 -0.15
N THR A 29 -6.00 -7.03 -0.71
CA THR A 29 -4.79 -6.64 -1.43
C THR A 29 -3.59 -6.61 -0.51
N ILE A 30 -3.76 -6.05 0.68
CA ILE A 30 -2.68 -6.00 1.66
C ILE A 30 -2.19 -7.40 2.00
N VAL A 31 -3.12 -8.29 2.29
CA VAL A 31 -2.79 -9.68 2.65
C VAL A 31 -2.23 -10.44 1.48
N HIS A 32 -2.82 -10.27 0.31
CA HIS A 32 -2.41 -11.00 -0.89
C HIS A 32 -0.96 -10.71 -1.28
N PHE A 33 -0.57 -9.45 -1.22
CA PHE A 33 0.78 -9.03 -1.57
C PHE A 33 1.69 -8.89 -0.36
N MET A 34 1.17 -9.15 0.84
CA MET A 34 1.93 -9.04 2.09
C MET A 34 2.56 -7.64 2.24
N LEU A 35 1.78 -6.63 1.93
CA LEU A 35 2.24 -5.25 1.99
C LEU A 35 2.50 -4.81 3.42
N SER A 36 3.54 -4.03 3.62
CA SER A 36 3.86 -3.51 4.94
C SER A 36 4.55 -2.16 4.82
N LYS A 37 4.60 -1.46 5.95
CA LYS A 37 5.26 -0.18 6.03
C LYS A 37 6.75 -0.34 5.72
N ASN A 38 7.30 0.61 4.99
CA ASN A 38 8.70 0.61 4.56
C ASN A 38 9.07 -0.52 3.60
N MET A 39 8.06 -1.10 2.99
CA MET A 39 8.28 -2.16 2.01
C MET A 39 8.51 -1.57 0.63
N GLU A 40 9.49 -2.13 -0.08
CA GLU A 40 9.75 -1.77 -1.46
C GLU A 40 8.82 -2.55 -2.37
N ILE A 41 8.17 -1.87 -3.31
CA ILE A 41 7.28 -2.51 -4.26
C ILE A 41 7.50 -2.01 -5.68
N ASP A 42 7.12 -2.83 -6.67
CA ASP A 42 7.17 -2.49 -8.07
C ASP A 42 5.79 -2.12 -8.57
N GLU A 43 5.73 -1.39 -9.68
CA GLU A 43 4.45 -1.09 -10.33
C GLU A 43 3.70 -2.37 -10.70
N THR A 44 4.44 -3.38 -11.14
CA THR A 44 3.85 -4.65 -11.54
C THR A 44 3.22 -5.40 -10.37
N THR A 45 3.72 -5.20 -9.18
CA THR A 45 3.18 -5.86 -7.98
C THR A 45 1.77 -5.42 -7.67
N LEU A 46 1.44 -4.15 -7.94
CA LEU A 46 0.13 -3.59 -7.59
C LEU A 46 -0.92 -3.69 -8.69
N LYS A 47 -0.57 -4.26 -9.79
CA LYS A 47 -1.55 -4.43 -10.88
C LYS A 47 -2.37 -5.69 -10.71
#